data_c15994c290923104f6dfd647b1780f01
#
_entry.id   c15994c290923104f6dfd647b1780f01
#
_cell.length_a   1.000
_cell.length_b   1.000
_cell.length_c   1.000
_cell.angle_alpha   90.00
_cell.angle_beta   90.00
_cell.angle_gamma   90.00
#
_symmetry.space_group_name_H-M   'P 1'
#
loop_
_entity.id
_entity.type
_entity.pdbx_description
1 polymer ?
#
loop_
_entity_poly.entity_id
_entity_poly.type
_entity_poly.pdbx_seq_one_letter_code
_entity_poly.pdbx_strand_id
1 'polypeptide(L)'
;MALLDVRNLRTYFHTDNGEARSVDGVSFSIEKGEVLGIVGESGCGKSVTSLSIMRLIPQPPGEIMPGSSIQFRDEEIVDASEKRMREIRGNDIAMIFQEPMTSLNPVFPIGEQIAEALRLHRGLKKSEARKVAIDMLNLVGIPDADERVDHFPHQLSGGQRQRVMIAIALSCEPELLIADEPTTALDVTIQAQILELLADLRSRLGMAIMLITHDLGVVAEVCDRVVVMYAGEVVEEGPVTEIFQNPRHPYTQGLMQAIPRLGERKDRLAVIPGMVPSAINWPIGCRFHARCPYGFDVCVKDHPELFRVDEHHYSRCWLEQYPERRAEIDAQGGYATLKNRDEPPAETYHRAAAALGALPSPEFEKPIKPSDNRPGSDA
;
A
#
# COMPACT_ATOMS: atom_id res chain seq x y z
N MET A 1 -19.29 -10.28 9.80
CA MET A 1 -19.09 -9.03 10.59
C MET A 1 -17.64 -8.67 10.45
N ALA A 2 -17.33 -7.49 9.91
CA ALA A 2 -15.96 -7.12 9.61
C ALA A 2 -15.09 -7.12 10.89
N LEU A 3 -13.87 -7.62 10.78
CA LEU A 3 -12.86 -7.53 11.84
C LEU A 3 -12.31 -6.11 11.95
N LEU A 4 -12.03 -5.50 10.80
CA LEU A 4 -11.65 -4.10 10.65
C LEU A 4 -12.59 -3.43 9.66
N ASP A 5 -13.13 -2.26 10.00
CA ASP A 5 -13.96 -1.45 9.13
C ASP A 5 -13.44 0.00 9.13
N VAL A 6 -12.90 0.43 8.01
CA VAL A 6 -12.34 1.77 7.79
C VAL A 6 -13.33 2.55 6.94
N ARG A 7 -13.80 3.69 7.45
CA ARG A 7 -14.76 4.55 6.75
C ARG A 7 -14.27 5.97 6.65
N ASN A 8 -14.26 6.48 5.43
CA ASN A 8 -13.94 7.87 5.13
C ASN A 8 -12.65 8.35 5.80
N LEU A 9 -11.63 7.47 5.86
CA LEU A 9 -10.35 7.81 6.47
C LEU A 9 -9.69 8.93 5.70
N ARG A 10 -9.36 10.00 6.44
CA ARG A 10 -8.62 11.16 5.95
C ARG A 10 -7.45 11.41 6.85
N THR A 11 -6.24 11.41 6.28
CA THR A 11 -5.00 11.70 7.01
C THR A 11 -4.22 12.75 6.23
N TYR A 12 -4.07 13.93 6.83
CA TYR A 12 -3.46 15.09 6.22
C TYR A 12 -2.17 15.46 6.97
N PHE A 13 -1.25 16.10 6.25
CA PHE A 13 -0.01 16.61 6.83
C PHE A 13 0.09 18.10 6.58
N HIS A 14 0.26 18.86 7.66
CA HIS A 14 0.45 20.31 7.60
C HIS A 14 1.93 20.60 7.34
N THR A 15 2.24 21.07 6.15
CA THR A 15 3.62 21.37 5.71
C THR A 15 3.78 22.87 5.40
N ASP A 16 5.01 23.34 5.32
CA ASP A 16 5.29 24.75 4.93
C ASP A 16 4.75 25.10 3.54
N ASN A 17 4.57 24.10 2.65
CA ASN A 17 4.06 24.27 1.30
C ASN A 17 2.53 24.11 1.20
N GLY A 18 1.84 23.85 2.30
CA GLY A 18 0.40 23.63 2.36
C GLY A 18 0.00 22.29 2.97
N GLU A 19 -1.30 21.99 2.93
CA GLU A 19 -1.90 20.77 3.45
C GLU A 19 -1.77 19.63 2.43
N ALA A 20 -0.99 18.61 2.79
CA ALA A 20 -0.82 17.40 1.98
C ALA A 20 -1.86 16.34 2.39
N ARG A 21 -2.83 16.07 1.53
CA ARG A 21 -3.94 15.12 1.73
C ARG A 21 -3.52 13.71 1.33
N SER A 22 -2.67 13.09 2.14
CA SER A 22 -2.06 11.80 1.79
C SER A 22 -3.04 10.64 1.73
N VAL A 23 -4.08 10.65 2.55
CA VAL A 23 -5.24 9.75 2.51
C VAL A 23 -6.49 10.62 2.58
N ASP A 24 -7.42 10.45 1.64
CA ASP A 24 -8.53 11.38 1.48
C ASP A 24 -9.83 10.66 1.10
N GLY A 25 -10.52 10.14 2.13
CA GLY A 25 -11.81 9.47 1.98
C GLY A 25 -11.68 7.96 1.67
N VAL A 26 -10.64 7.30 2.17
CA VAL A 26 -10.44 5.85 2.01
C VAL A 26 -11.43 5.09 2.88
N SER A 27 -12.11 4.11 2.26
CA SER A 27 -13.03 3.20 2.95
C SER A 27 -12.82 1.79 2.44
N PHE A 28 -12.72 0.81 3.34
CA PHE A 28 -12.67 -0.62 3.06
C PHE A 28 -12.90 -1.41 4.34
N SER A 29 -13.17 -2.71 4.22
CA SER A 29 -13.31 -3.60 5.36
C SER A 29 -12.44 -4.84 5.21
N ILE A 30 -12.14 -5.50 6.32
CA ILE A 30 -11.43 -6.79 6.36
C ILE A 30 -12.24 -7.74 7.23
N GLU A 31 -12.56 -8.92 6.69
CA GLU A 31 -13.22 -9.99 7.42
C GLU A 31 -12.21 -10.84 8.20
N LYS A 32 -12.70 -11.63 9.18
CA LYS A 32 -11.84 -12.58 9.92
C LYS A 32 -11.23 -13.61 8.98
N GLY A 33 -9.92 -13.81 9.10
CA GLY A 33 -9.17 -14.77 8.29
C GLY A 33 -8.99 -14.37 6.82
N GLU A 34 -9.42 -13.17 6.40
CA GLU A 34 -9.24 -12.66 5.04
C GLU A 34 -7.82 -12.11 4.82
N VAL A 35 -7.31 -12.25 3.58
CA VAL A 35 -6.14 -11.50 3.10
C VAL A 35 -6.61 -10.40 2.16
N LEU A 36 -6.55 -9.17 2.62
CA LEU A 36 -6.81 -7.99 1.80
C LEU A 36 -5.50 -7.40 1.28
N GLY A 37 -5.34 -7.40 -0.05
CA GLY A 37 -4.23 -6.72 -0.72
C GLY A 37 -4.51 -5.23 -0.89
N ILE A 38 -3.58 -4.36 -0.51
CA ILE A 38 -3.63 -2.92 -0.82
C ILE A 38 -2.48 -2.58 -1.77
N VAL A 39 -2.83 -2.19 -3.00
CA VAL A 39 -1.87 -1.98 -4.08
C VAL A 39 -1.95 -0.56 -4.65
N GLY A 40 -0.88 -0.12 -5.30
CA GLY A 40 -0.80 1.17 -5.96
C GLY A 40 0.63 1.69 -6.04
N GLU A 41 0.87 2.74 -6.82
CA GLU A 41 2.19 3.37 -6.96
C GLU A 41 2.71 3.94 -5.64
N SER A 42 4.03 4.16 -5.55
CA SER A 42 4.64 4.82 -4.40
C SER A 42 4.01 6.20 -4.18
N GLY A 43 3.77 6.57 -2.91
CA GLY A 43 3.16 7.86 -2.56
C GLY A 43 1.64 7.93 -2.71
N CYS A 44 0.93 6.84 -3.06
CA CYS A 44 -0.54 6.87 -3.18
C CYS A 44 -1.29 6.76 -1.84
N GLY A 45 -0.60 6.68 -0.68
CA GLY A 45 -1.21 6.70 0.64
C GLY A 45 -1.27 5.36 1.38
N LYS A 46 -0.76 4.24 0.83
CA LYS A 46 -0.84 2.89 1.44
C LYS A 46 -0.27 2.83 2.87
N SER A 47 1.00 3.18 3.02
CA SER A 47 1.67 3.17 4.34
C SER A 47 1.09 4.21 5.30
N VAL A 48 0.59 5.35 4.79
CA VAL A 48 -0.11 6.33 5.64
C VAL A 48 -1.44 5.72 6.13
N THR A 49 -2.15 4.94 5.32
CA THR A 49 -3.36 4.22 5.74
C THR A 49 -3.06 3.24 6.86
N SER A 50 -2.02 2.40 6.73
CA SER A 50 -1.63 1.44 7.77
C SER A 50 -1.22 2.11 9.08
N LEU A 51 -0.40 3.18 8.98
CA LEU A 51 0.01 3.97 10.15
C LEU A 51 -1.17 4.71 10.81
N SER A 52 -2.17 5.12 10.04
CA SER A 52 -3.39 5.74 10.56
C SER A 52 -4.22 4.73 11.35
N ILE A 53 -4.39 3.50 10.85
CA ILE A 53 -5.08 2.41 11.57
C ILE A 53 -4.38 2.14 12.91
N MET A 54 -3.06 2.11 12.89
CA MET A 54 -2.25 1.92 14.10
C MET A 54 -2.13 3.20 14.95
N ARG A 55 -2.66 4.35 14.50
CA ARG A 55 -2.48 5.66 15.14
C ARG A 55 -1.01 5.97 15.45
N LEU A 56 -0.14 5.67 14.47
CA LEU A 56 1.30 5.91 14.53
C LEU A 56 1.73 7.12 13.68
N ILE A 57 0.79 7.88 13.14
CA ILE A 57 1.06 9.14 12.44
C ILE A 57 1.63 10.15 13.44
N PRO A 58 2.84 10.70 13.20
CA PRO A 58 3.42 11.73 14.05
C PRO A 58 2.53 12.98 14.10
N GLN A 59 2.19 13.45 15.28
CA GLN A 59 1.37 14.64 15.50
C GLN A 59 2.17 15.66 16.32
N PRO A 60 2.55 16.85 15.77
CA PRO A 60 2.51 17.23 14.37
C PRO A 60 3.58 16.50 13.52
N PRO A 61 3.59 16.57 12.17
CA PRO A 61 2.71 17.40 11.30
C PRO A 61 1.45 16.70 10.80
N GLY A 62 1.25 15.41 11.10
CA GLY A 62 0.11 14.64 10.59
C GLY A 62 -1.11 14.74 11.50
N GLU A 63 -2.30 14.60 10.91
CA GLU A 63 -3.57 14.59 11.61
C GLU A 63 -4.56 13.64 10.93
N ILE A 64 -5.28 12.83 11.73
CA ILE A 64 -6.44 12.09 11.24
C ILE A 64 -7.64 13.05 11.35
N MET A 65 -8.23 13.37 10.22
CA MET A 65 -9.25 14.41 10.12
C MET A 65 -10.59 13.96 10.72
N PRO A 66 -11.37 14.91 11.29
CA PRO A 66 -12.72 14.63 11.80
C PRO A 66 -13.62 13.98 10.74
N GLY A 67 -14.47 13.04 11.18
CA GLY A 67 -15.34 12.25 10.30
C GLY A 67 -14.68 11.01 9.71
N SER A 68 -13.40 10.75 10.04
CA SER A 68 -12.77 9.43 9.85
C SER A 68 -13.26 8.46 10.91
N SER A 69 -13.49 7.20 10.54
CA SER A 69 -13.84 6.12 11.48
C SER A 69 -12.99 4.90 11.17
N ILE A 70 -12.46 4.29 12.21
CA ILE A 70 -11.74 3.01 12.14
C ILE A 70 -12.29 2.14 13.26
N GLN A 71 -13.10 1.16 12.89
CA GLN A 71 -13.68 0.22 13.84
C GLN A 71 -12.90 -1.11 13.78
N PHE A 72 -12.35 -1.50 14.91
CA PHE A 72 -11.74 -2.82 15.08
C PHE A 72 -12.67 -3.68 15.95
N ARG A 73 -13.13 -4.80 15.42
CA ARG A 73 -14.32 -5.49 15.94
C ARG A 73 -15.50 -4.48 15.94
N ASP A 74 -16.08 -4.19 17.05
CA ASP A 74 -17.16 -3.18 17.16
C ASP A 74 -16.69 -1.93 17.94
N GLU A 75 -15.37 -1.73 18.11
CA GLU A 75 -14.76 -0.64 18.86
C GLU A 75 -14.19 0.43 17.93
N GLU A 76 -14.63 1.69 18.09
CA GLU A 76 -14.01 2.83 17.41
C GLU A 76 -12.65 3.15 18.00
N ILE A 77 -11.58 3.06 17.17
CA ILE A 77 -10.20 3.23 17.64
C ILE A 77 -9.57 4.58 17.28
N VAL A 78 -10.21 5.41 16.44
CA VAL A 78 -9.68 6.75 16.10
C VAL A 78 -9.60 7.62 17.37
N ASP A 79 -10.65 7.59 18.20
CA ASP A 79 -10.75 8.39 19.41
C ASP A 79 -10.41 7.59 20.71
N ALA A 80 -9.94 6.36 20.55
CA ALA A 80 -9.57 5.53 21.71
C ALA A 80 -8.44 6.16 22.53
N SER A 81 -8.45 5.97 23.85
CA SER A 81 -7.37 6.48 24.70
C SER A 81 -6.03 5.85 24.33
N GLU A 82 -4.92 6.54 24.56
CA GLU A 82 -3.58 5.99 24.30
C GLU A 82 -3.31 4.73 25.11
N LYS A 83 -3.90 4.61 26.30
CA LYS A 83 -3.84 3.38 27.09
C LYS A 83 -4.48 2.21 26.32
N ARG A 84 -5.68 2.43 25.74
CA ARG A 84 -6.37 1.40 24.97
C ARG A 84 -5.60 1.05 23.69
N MET A 85 -5.05 2.03 23.00
CA MET A 85 -4.21 1.78 21.82
C MET A 85 -2.96 0.95 22.14
N ARG A 86 -2.33 1.14 23.29
CA ARG A 86 -1.21 0.28 23.74
C ARG A 86 -1.63 -1.16 24.02
N GLU A 87 -2.88 -1.38 24.46
CA GLU A 87 -3.43 -2.73 24.65
C GLU A 87 -3.69 -3.41 23.29
N ILE A 88 -4.08 -2.64 22.25
CA ILE A 88 -4.37 -3.15 20.91
C ILE A 88 -3.06 -3.42 20.11
N ARG A 89 -2.14 -2.43 20.11
CA ARG A 89 -0.90 -2.50 19.32
C ARG A 89 0.00 -3.63 19.80
N GLY A 90 0.35 -4.54 18.87
CA GLY A 90 1.20 -5.69 19.16
C GLY A 90 0.50 -6.87 19.85
N ASN A 91 -0.76 -6.72 20.27
CA ASN A 91 -1.56 -7.77 20.88
C ASN A 91 -2.72 -8.20 19.96
N ASP A 92 -3.65 -7.28 19.67
CA ASP A 92 -4.82 -7.55 18.83
C ASP A 92 -4.54 -7.25 17.36
N ILE A 93 -3.83 -6.14 17.10
CA ILE A 93 -3.35 -5.74 15.78
C ILE A 93 -1.82 -5.63 15.83
N ALA A 94 -1.13 -6.40 14.99
CA ALA A 94 0.32 -6.32 14.84
C ALA A 94 0.70 -5.73 13.47
N MET A 95 1.91 -5.18 13.37
CA MET A 95 2.41 -4.59 12.13
C MET A 95 3.85 -5.03 11.84
N ILE A 96 4.09 -5.41 10.58
CA ILE A 96 5.41 -5.58 9.99
C ILE A 96 5.68 -4.31 9.18
N PHE A 97 6.74 -3.58 9.54
CA PHE A 97 7.14 -2.34 8.89
C PHE A 97 8.01 -2.61 7.65
N GLN A 98 8.03 -1.66 6.73
CA GLN A 98 8.71 -1.75 5.44
C GLN A 98 10.22 -2.01 5.55
N GLU A 99 10.90 -1.48 6.59
CA GLU A 99 12.35 -1.58 6.72
C GLU A 99 12.76 -2.41 7.95
N PRO A 100 13.27 -3.66 7.76
CA PRO A 100 13.76 -4.48 8.87
C PRO A 100 14.95 -3.89 9.62
N MET A 101 15.75 -3.07 8.92
CA MET A 101 16.98 -2.51 9.47
C MET A 101 16.73 -1.47 10.56
N THR A 102 15.64 -0.73 10.45
CA THR A 102 15.26 0.34 11.37
C THR A 102 14.27 -0.13 12.44
N SER A 103 13.61 -1.28 12.23
CA SER A 103 12.56 -1.78 13.11
C SER A 103 13.10 -2.58 14.30
N LEU A 104 14.24 -3.27 14.13
CA LEU A 104 14.89 -3.98 15.23
C LEU A 104 15.87 -3.07 15.99
N ASN A 105 15.74 -3.04 17.31
CA ASN A 105 16.66 -2.28 18.15
C ASN A 105 18.05 -2.97 18.19
N PRO A 106 19.11 -2.32 17.67
CA PRO A 106 20.42 -2.96 17.50
C PRO A 106 21.14 -3.27 18.82
N VAL A 107 20.74 -2.66 19.93
CA VAL A 107 21.40 -2.82 21.25
C VAL A 107 20.75 -3.87 22.16
N PHE A 108 19.66 -4.50 21.72
CA PHE A 108 19.03 -5.60 22.43
C PHE A 108 19.08 -6.91 21.65
N PRO A 109 19.29 -8.06 22.32
CA PRO A 109 19.17 -9.37 21.71
C PRO A 109 17.76 -9.58 21.10
N ILE A 110 17.69 -10.37 20.04
CA ILE A 110 16.42 -10.63 19.34
C ILE A 110 15.38 -11.29 20.23
N GLY A 111 15.81 -12.22 21.11
CA GLY A 111 14.92 -12.89 22.05
C GLY A 111 14.34 -11.95 23.09
N GLU A 112 15.09 -10.93 23.53
CA GLU A 112 14.57 -9.93 24.48
C GLU A 112 13.51 -9.05 23.83
N GLN A 113 13.65 -8.72 22.53
CA GLN A 113 12.67 -7.92 21.79
C GLN A 113 11.36 -8.69 21.58
N ILE A 114 11.41 -10.01 21.31
CA ILE A 114 10.21 -10.87 21.27
C ILE A 114 9.60 -11.00 22.69
N ALA A 115 10.43 -11.26 23.70
CA ALA A 115 9.98 -11.46 25.07
C ALA A 115 9.37 -10.20 25.69
N GLU A 116 9.74 -9.01 25.24
CA GLU A 116 9.16 -7.73 25.70
C GLU A 116 7.66 -7.67 25.45
N ALA A 117 7.22 -7.96 24.20
CA ALA A 117 5.81 -7.99 23.84
C ALA A 117 5.02 -9.00 24.69
N LEU A 118 5.56 -10.19 24.90
CA LEU A 118 4.95 -11.24 25.71
C LEU A 118 4.81 -10.85 27.19
N ARG A 119 5.80 -10.18 27.75
CA ARG A 119 5.74 -9.68 29.13
C ARG A 119 4.71 -8.56 29.28
N LEU A 120 4.67 -7.66 28.29
CA LEU A 120 3.76 -6.51 28.32
C LEU A 120 2.31 -6.93 28.16
N HIS A 121 2.00 -7.78 27.19
CA HIS A 121 0.64 -8.10 26.78
C HIS A 121 0.08 -9.39 27.39
N ARG A 122 0.95 -10.40 27.62
CA ARG A 122 0.55 -11.70 28.17
C ARG A 122 0.92 -11.88 29.64
N GLY A 123 1.62 -10.91 30.22
CA GLY A 123 2.03 -10.95 31.64
C GLY A 123 3.01 -12.07 32.00
N LEU A 124 3.71 -12.66 31.01
CA LEU A 124 4.63 -13.76 31.24
C LEU A 124 5.85 -13.32 32.03
N LYS A 125 6.37 -14.23 32.86
CA LYS A 125 7.66 -14.04 33.54
C LYS A 125 8.80 -14.14 32.53
N LYS A 126 9.96 -13.55 32.87
CA LYS A 126 11.13 -13.49 31.97
C LYS A 126 11.54 -14.86 31.42
N SER A 127 11.55 -15.91 32.27
CA SER A 127 11.93 -17.27 31.85
C SER A 127 10.89 -17.93 30.93
N GLU A 128 9.61 -17.63 31.14
CA GLU A 128 8.50 -18.14 30.31
C GLU A 128 8.50 -17.42 28.95
N ALA A 129 8.62 -16.09 28.95
CA ALA A 129 8.69 -15.28 27.75
C ALA A 129 9.90 -15.67 26.86
N ARG A 130 11.06 -16.00 27.47
CA ARG A 130 12.22 -16.48 26.73
C ARG A 130 11.95 -17.82 26.02
N LYS A 131 11.24 -18.76 26.66
CA LYS A 131 10.89 -20.04 26.03
C LYS A 131 10.00 -19.81 24.81
N VAL A 132 8.93 -19.00 24.99
CA VAL A 132 8.04 -18.65 23.87
C VAL A 132 8.81 -17.91 22.78
N ALA A 133 9.77 -17.04 23.10
CA ALA A 133 10.61 -16.38 22.11
C ALA A 133 11.43 -17.39 21.28
N ILE A 134 11.98 -18.45 21.90
CA ILE A 134 12.68 -19.53 21.18
C ILE A 134 11.69 -20.28 20.29
N ASP A 135 10.49 -20.61 20.79
CA ASP A 135 9.46 -21.29 20.00
C ASP A 135 9.04 -20.46 18.78
N MET A 136 8.90 -19.14 18.96
CA MET A 136 8.61 -18.21 17.85
C MET A 136 9.75 -18.14 16.83
N LEU A 137 11.01 -18.13 17.27
CA LEU A 137 12.16 -18.17 16.36
C LEU A 137 12.20 -19.48 15.56
N ASN A 138 11.89 -20.62 16.20
CA ASN A 138 11.75 -21.90 15.52
C ASN A 138 10.59 -21.87 14.51
N LEU A 139 9.45 -21.32 14.89
CA LEU A 139 8.25 -21.21 14.05
C LEU A 139 8.53 -20.43 12.75
N VAL A 140 9.31 -19.35 12.83
CA VAL A 140 9.69 -18.56 11.64
C VAL A 140 10.93 -19.13 10.92
N GLY A 141 11.44 -20.28 11.34
CA GLY A 141 12.55 -20.98 10.67
C GLY A 141 13.92 -20.34 10.89
N ILE A 142 14.18 -19.78 12.07
CA ILE A 142 15.53 -19.39 12.47
C ILE A 142 16.26 -20.66 12.94
N PRO A 143 17.37 -21.08 12.32
CA PRO A 143 18.12 -22.25 12.76
C PRO A 143 18.79 -22.00 14.11
N ASP A 144 18.98 -23.03 14.91
CA ASP A 144 19.66 -22.97 16.22
C ASP A 144 19.06 -21.88 17.14
N ALA A 145 17.74 -21.83 17.24
CA ALA A 145 17.01 -20.75 17.93
C ALA A 145 17.39 -20.59 19.41
N ASP A 146 17.75 -21.70 20.08
CA ASP A 146 18.22 -21.73 21.49
C ASP A 146 19.49 -20.90 21.71
N GLU A 147 20.42 -20.91 20.73
CA GLU A 147 21.64 -20.13 20.77
C GLU A 147 21.42 -18.72 20.22
N ARG A 148 20.68 -18.62 19.11
CA ARG A 148 20.48 -17.35 18.40
C ARG A 148 19.53 -16.38 19.10
N VAL A 149 18.75 -16.85 20.05
CA VAL A 149 17.87 -15.98 20.87
C VAL A 149 18.65 -14.86 21.58
N ASP A 150 19.94 -15.09 21.86
CA ASP A 150 20.84 -14.11 22.49
C ASP A 150 21.66 -13.28 21.48
N HIS A 151 21.49 -13.53 20.16
CA HIS A 151 22.14 -12.75 19.12
C HIS A 151 21.49 -11.37 18.96
N PHE A 152 22.31 -10.44 18.50
CA PHE A 152 21.88 -9.09 18.16
C PHE A 152 21.50 -8.97 16.68
N PRO A 153 20.67 -8.00 16.29
CA PRO A 153 20.24 -7.85 14.89
C PRO A 153 21.39 -7.79 13.86
N HIS A 154 22.51 -7.16 14.20
CA HIS A 154 23.67 -7.05 13.30
C HIS A 154 24.38 -8.39 13.02
N GLN A 155 24.14 -9.42 13.82
CA GLN A 155 24.69 -10.77 13.64
C GLN A 155 23.83 -11.63 12.68
N LEU A 156 22.71 -11.12 12.20
CA LEU A 156 21.74 -11.81 11.35
C LEU A 156 21.78 -11.31 9.91
N SER A 157 21.47 -12.19 8.95
CA SER A 157 21.22 -11.80 7.56
C SER A 157 19.93 -10.97 7.41
N GLY A 158 19.73 -10.31 6.27
CA GLY A 158 18.51 -9.54 6.00
C GLY A 158 17.24 -10.38 6.14
N GLY A 159 17.22 -11.56 5.52
CA GLY A 159 16.06 -12.47 5.62
C GLY A 159 15.85 -13.02 7.04
N GLN A 160 16.91 -13.23 7.82
CA GLN A 160 16.77 -13.62 9.23
C GLN A 160 16.20 -12.49 10.08
N ARG A 161 16.62 -11.24 9.85
CA ARG A 161 16.01 -10.07 10.53
C ARG A 161 14.53 -9.94 10.22
N GLN A 162 14.15 -10.15 8.95
CA GLN A 162 12.74 -10.16 8.55
C GLN A 162 11.94 -11.23 9.29
N ARG A 163 12.46 -12.45 9.37
CA ARG A 163 11.84 -13.54 10.14
C ARG A 163 11.70 -13.20 11.63
N VAL A 164 12.69 -12.53 12.22
CA VAL A 164 12.61 -12.06 13.62
C VAL A 164 11.52 -10.99 13.78
N MET A 165 11.38 -10.06 12.83
CA MET A 165 10.26 -9.09 12.88
C MET A 165 8.90 -9.78 12.79
N ILE A 166 8.76 -10.79 11.95
CA ILE A 166 7.55 -11.61 11.88
C ILE A 166 7.32 -12.32 13.21
N ALA A 167 8.36 -12.90 13.83
CA ALA A 167 8.26 -13.52 15.15
C ALA A 167 7.79 -12.53 16.22
N ILE A 168 8.30 -11.29 16.23
CA ILE A 168 7.83 -10.23 17.15
C ILE A 168 6.35 -9.91 16.89
N ALA A 169 5.98 -9.67 15.64
CA ALA A 169 4.61 -9.32 15.27
C ALA A 169 3.60 -10.42 15.66
N LEU A 170 3.98 -11.68 15.54
CA LEU A 170 3.10 -12.83 15.82
C LEU A 170 3.18 -13.35 17.26
N SER A 171 4.10 -12.84 18.09
CA SER A 171 4.34 -13.35 19.44
C SER A 171 3.11 -13.33 20.34
N CYS A 172 2.21 -12.38 20.13
CA CYS A 172 0.97 -12.26 20.87
C CYS A 172 -0.26 -12.82 20.10
N GLU A 173 -0.07 -13.58 19.03
CA GLU A 173 -1.16 -14.19 18.23
C GLU A 173 -2.24 -13.16 17.86
N PRO A 174 -1.91 -12.14 17.06
CA PRO A 174 -2.84 -11.07 16.71
C PRO A 174 -4.00 -11.58 15.85
N GLU A 175 -5.17 -10.94 15.94
CA GLU A 175 -6.28 -11.23 15.02
C GLU A 175 -6.10 -10.57 13.65
N LEU A 176 -5.37 -9.44 13.59
CA LEU A 176 -5.03 -8.73 12.36
C LEU A 176 -3.52 -8.47 12.27
N LEU A 177 -2.92 -8.90 11.17
CA LEU A 177 -1.55 -8.55 10.81
C LEU A 177 -1.56 -7.53 9.68
N ILE A 178 -0.97 -6.36 9.88
CA ILE A 178 -0.70 -5.37 8.84
C ILE A 178 0.74 -5.61 8.37
N ALA A 179 0.92 -6.02 7.11
CA ALA A 179 2.22 -6.26 6.51
C ALA A 179 2.51 -5.19 5.44
N ASP A 180 3.29 -4.18 5.80
CA ASP A 180 3.64 -3.07 4.90
C ASP A 180 4.95 -3.39 4.17
N GLU A 181 4.82 -3.81 2.91
CA GLU A 181 5.92 -4.25 2.03
C GLU A 181 6.86 -5.27 2.72
N PRO A 182 6.35 -6.38 3.23
CA PRO A 182 7.11 -7.27 4.12
C PRO A 182 8.28 -7.98 3.44
N THR A 183 8.40 -7.89 2.12
CA THR A 183 9.43 -8.58 1.32
C THR A 183 10.32 -7.62 0.54
N THR A 184 10.16 -6.32 0.70
CA THR A 184 11.00 -5.32 0.03
C THR A 184 12.47 -5.49 0.42
N ALA A 185 13.37 -5.37 -0.57
CA ALA A 185 14.82 -5.57 -0.45
C ALA A 185 15.28 -7.00 -0.11
N LEU A 186 14.41 -8.01 -0.28
CA LEU A 186 14.76 -9.42 -0.21
C LEU A 186 14.94 -10.00 -1.62
N ASP A 187 15.77 -11.05 -1.73
CA ASP A 187 15.81 -11.81 -2.98
C ASP A 187 14.52 -12.64 -3.18
N VAL A 188 14.23 -12.99 -4.44
CA VAL A 188 12.99 -13.66 -4.84
C VAL A 188 12.74 -14.98 -4.07
N THR A 189 13.81 -15.70 -3.74
CA THR A 189 13.71 -16.98 -3.02
C THR A 189 13.29 -16.75 -1.57
N ILE A 190 13.88 -15.78 -0.89
CA ILE A 190 13.50 -15.42 0.49
C ILE A 190 12.11 -14.80 0.52
N GLN A 191 11.75 -13.99 -0.48
CA GLN A 191 10.39 -13.44 -0.62
C GLN A 191 9.34 -14.55 -0.66
N ALA A 192 9.51 -15.57 -1.53
CA ALA A 192 8.60 -16.70 -1.63
C ALA A 192 8.47 -17.44 -0.28
N GLN A 193 9.60 -17.70 0.41
CA GLN A 193 9.60 -18.35 1.72
C GLN A 193 8.86 -17.54 2.80
N ILE A 194 8.96 -16.21 2.78
CA ILE A 194 8.26 -15.34 3.73
C ILE A 194 6.75 -15.37 3.46
N LEU A 195 6.33 -15.33 2.20
CA LEU A 195 4.92 -15.39 1.83
C LEU A 195 4.30 -16.74 2.18
N GLU A 196 4.99 -17.84 1.91
CA GLU A 196 4.56 -19.18 2.31
C GLU A 196 4.43 -19.29 3.84
N LEU A 197 5.40 -18.75 4.58
CA LEU A 197 5.36 -18.68 6.04
C LEU A 197 4.11 -17.90 6.52
N LEU A 198 3.82 -16.74 5.96
CA LEU A 198 2.65 -15.93 6.33
C LEU A 198 1.33 -16.66 6.02
N ALA A 199 1.25 -17.36 4.88
CA ALA A 199 0.08 -18.16 4.50
C ALA A 199 -0.15 -19.34 5.47
N ASP A 200 0.92 -20.07 5.85
CA ASP A 200 0.85 -21.15 6.83
C ASP A 200 0.41 -20.62 8.20
N LEU A 201 1.00 -19.53 8.67
CA LEU A 201 0.67 -18.91 9.95
C LEU A 201 -0.77 -18.35 9.98
N ARG A 202 -1.23 -17.74 8.88
CA ARG A 202 -2.64 -17.35 8.71
C ARG A 202 -3.56 -18.51 8.94
N SER A 203 -3.29 -19.64 8.27
CA SER A 203 -4.12 -20.85 8.35
C SER A 203 -4.16 -21.43 9.76
N ARG A 204 -3.01 -21.44 10.46
CA ARG A 204 -2.90 -22.02 11.82
C ARG A 204 -3.54 -21.12 12.89
N LEU A 205 -3.37 -19.79 12.77
CA LEU A 205 -3.81 -18.83 13.78
C LEU A 205 -5.21 -18.27 13.49
N GLY A 206 -5.73 -18.45 12.27
CA GLY A 206 -7.02 -17.87 11.85
C GLY A 206 -7.02 -16.34 11.78
N MET A 207 -5.83 -15.72 11.68
CA MET A 207 -5.68 -14.26 11.62
C MET A 207 -6.05 -13.71 10.24
N ALA A 208 -6.50 -12.46 10.19
CA ALA A 208 -6.62 -11.69 8.97
C ALA A 208 -5.28 -11.00 8.63
N ILE A 209 -5.04 -10.75 7.33
CA ILE A 209 -3.83 -10.05 6.87
C ILE A 209 -4.24 -8.87 5.98
N MET A 210 -3.73 -7.68 6.29
CA MET A 210 -3.70 -6.54 5.38
C MET A 210 -2.32 -6.47 4.75
N LEU A 211 -2.20 -6.89 3.49
CA LEU A 211 -0.94 -6.95 2.75
C LEU A 211 -0.78 -5.74 1.86
N ILE A 212 0.17 -4.88 2.18
CA ILE A 212 0.56 -3.75 1.33
C ILE A 212 1.76 -4.17 0.51
N THR A 213 1.65 -4.09 -0.80
CA THR A 213 2.74 -4.42 -1.72
C THR A 213 2.55 -3.72 -3.07
N HIS A 214 3.64 -3.55 -3.78
CA HIS A 214 3.64 -3.15 -5.20
C HIS A 214 3.80 -4.35 -6.15
N ASP A 215 4.04 -5.55 -5.61
CA ASP A 215 4.17 -6.78 -6.39
C ASP A 215 2.80 -7.43 -6.62
N LEU A 216 2.24 -7.19 -7.80
CA LEU A 216 0.93 -7.72 -8.19
C LEU A 216 0.95 -9.25 -8.38
N GLY A 217 2.11 -9.86 -8.62
CA GLY A 217 2.26 -11.31 -8.68
C GLY A 217 1.97 -11.94 -7.33
N VAL A 218 2.53 -11.37 -6.26
CA VAL A 218 2.25 -11.75 -4.87
C VAL A 218 0.78 -11.59 -4.54
N VAL A 219 0.18 -10.47 -4.93
CA VAL A 219 -1.25 -10.20 -4.69
C VAL A 219 -2.14 -11.25 -5.34
N ALA A 220 -1.85 -11.62 -6.59
CA ALA A 220 -2.61 -12.64 -7.32
C ALA A 220 -2.56 -14.02 -6.64
N GLU A 221 -1.47 -14.33 -5.95
CA GLU A 221 -1.22 -15.63 -5.33
C GLU A 221 -1.84 -15.74 -3.93
N VAL A 222 -1.77 -14.67 -3.13
CA VAL A 222 -2.05 -14.78 -1.69
C VAL A 222 -3.30 -14.03 -1.21
N CYS A 223 -3.83 -13.07 -1.99
CA CYS A 223 -4.94 -12.22 -1.56
C CYS A 223 -6.30 -12.80 -1.95
N ASP A 224 -7.29 -12.61 -1.09
CA ASP A 224 -8.70 -12.92 -1.37
C ASP A 224 -9.39 -11.75 -2.10
N ARG A 225 -9.14 -10.53 -1.63
CA ARG A 225 -9.63 -9.27 -2.22
C ARG A 225 -8.51 -8.24 -2.36
N VAL A 226 -8.73 -7.26 -3.22
CA VAL A 226 -7.75 -6.21 -3.52
C VAL A 226 -8.41 -4.84 -3.47
N VAL A 227 -7.75 -3.90 -2.83
CA VAL A 227 -8.03 -2.47 -2.87
C VAL A 227 -6.91 -1.78 -3.65
N VAL A 228 -7.25 -1.15 -4.74
CA VAL A 228 -6.32 -0.38 -5.58
C VAL A 228 -6.39 1.08 -5.18
N MET A 229 -5.28 1.62 -4.70
CA MET A 229 -5.16 3.03 -4.29
C MET A 229 -4.42 3.87 -5.32
N TYR A 230 -4.92 5.06 -5.57
CA TYR A 230 -4.27 6.07 -6.38
C TYR A 230 -4.49 7.46 -5.79
N ALA A 231 -3.41 8.24 -5.64
CA ALA A 231 -3.51 9.64 -5.24
C ALA A 231 -4.36 9.87 -3.97
N GLY A 232 -4.19 9.03 -2.95
CA GLY A 232 -4.85 9.17 -1.65
C GLY A 232 -6.27 8.61 -1.55
N GLU A 233 -6.78 7.94 -2.58
CA GLU A 233 -8.14 7.37 -2.59
C GLU A 233 -8.18 5.94 -3.12
N VAL A 234 -9.28 5.22 -2.85
CA VAL A 234 -9.59 3.92 -3.47
C VAL A 234 -10.18 4.18 -4.85
N VAL A 235 -9.53 3.63 -5.88
CA VAL A 235 -10.00 3.74 -7.27
C VAL A 235 -10.68 2.48 -7.78
N GLU A 236 -10.32 1.32 -7.23
CA GLU A 236 -10.99 0.05 -7.54
C GLU A 236 -10.86 -0.90 -6.35
N GLU A 237 -11.90 -1.71 -6.12
CA GLU A 237 -11.93 -2.73 -5.06
C GLU A 237 -12.75 -3.93 -5.54
N GLY A 238 -12.25 -5.13 -5.28
CA GLY A 238 -12.97 -6.35 -5.66
C GLY A 238 -12.23 -7.64 -5.29
N PRO A 239 -12.84 -8.81 -5.55
CA PRO A 239 -12.16 -10.09 -5.49
C PRO A 239 -10.91 -10.08 -6.36
N VAL A 240 -9.85 -10.74 -5.91
CA VAL A 240 -8.58 -10.78 -6.65
C VAL A 240 -8.79 -11.24 -8.10
N THR A 241 -9.64 -12.24 -8.32
CA THR A 241 -9.95 -12.76 -9.66
C THR A 241 -10.54 -11.70 -10.58
N GLU A 242 -11.48 -10.89 -10.09
CA GLU A 242 -12.11 -9.82 -10.87
C GLU A 242 -11.12 -8.69 -11.19
N ILE A 243 -10.35 -8.26 -10.20
CA ILE A 243 -9.34 -7.21 -10.39
C ILE A 243 -8.29 -7.61 -11.45
N PHE A 244 -7.90 -8.90 -11.52
CA PHE A 244 -6.90 -9.38 -12.48
C PHE A 244 -7.49 -9.74 -13.84
N GLN A 245 -8.70 -10.30 -13.90
CA GLN A 245 -9.32 -10.75 -15.15
C GLN A 245 -10.16 -9.67 -15.83
N ASN A 246 -10.81 -8.81 -15.04
CA ASN A 246 -11.75 -7.80 -15.53
C ASN A 246 -11.54 -6.44 -14.85
N PRO A 247 -10.32 -5.85 -14.87
CA PRO A 247 -10.05 -4.56 -14.26
C PRO A 247 -10.90 -3.45 -14.89
N ARG A 248 -11.59 -2.69 -14.07
CA ARG A 248 -12.55 -1.68 -14.50
C ARG A 248 -11.94 -0.28 -14.60
N HIS A 249 -11.13 0.10 -13.62
CA HIS A 249 -10.50 1.41 -13.62
C HIS A 249 -9.28 1.43 -14.57
N PRO A 250 -9.13 2.46 -15.41
CA PRO A 250 -8.00 2.54 -16.35
C PRO A 250 -6.61 2.51 -15.70
N TYR A 251 -6.49 3.00 -14.47
CA TYR A 251 -5.25 2.87 -13.71
C TYR A 251 -4.92 1.41 -13.39
N THR A 252 -5.90 0.64 -12.94
CA THR A 252 -5.75 -0.81 -12.66
C THR A 252 -5.37 -1.56 -13.93
N GLN A 253 -6.01 -1.23 -15.05
CA GLN A 253 -5.65 -1.80 -16.37
C GLN A 253 -4.18 -1.51 -16.72
N GLY A 254 -3.72 -0.29 -16.44
CA GLY A 254 -2.32 0.11 -16.62
C GLY A 254 -1.36 -0.68 -15.74
N LEU A 255 -1.71 -0.88 -14.47
CA LEU A 255 -0.93 -1.69 -13.53
C LEU A 255 -0.83 -3.15 -14.00
N MET A 256 -1.94 -3.76 -14.44
CA MET A 256 -1.96 -5.15 -14.93
C MET A 256 -1.10 -5.32 -16.19
N GLN A 257 -1.00 -4.31 -17.06
CA GLN A 257 -0.14 -4.37 -18.24
C GLN A 257 1.35 -4.21 -17.94
N ALA A 258 1.70 -3.65 -16.79
CA ALA A 258 3.07 -3.54 -16.33
C ALA A 258 3.64 -4.87 -15.80
N ILE A 259 2.79 -5.88 -15.53
CA ILE A 259 3.21 -7.20 -15.07
C ILE A 259 3.90 -7.95 -16.23
N PRO A 260 5.13 -8.45 -16.03
CA PRO A 260 5.78 -9.31 -17.02
C PRO A 260 5.02 -10.63 -17.16
N ARG A 261 4.62 -11.00 -18.38
CA ARG A 261 4.03 -12.33 -18.63
C ARG A 261 5.12 -13.32 -18.98
N LEU A 262 5.12 -14.48 -18.33
CA LEU A 262 6.03 -15.58 -18.65
C LEU A 262 5.86 -16.00 -20.13
N GLY A 263 6.97 -15.99 -20.88
CA GLY A 263 6.97 -16.37 -22.31
C GLY A 263 6.77 -15.22 -23.31
N GLU A 264 6.37 -14.02 -22.88
CA GLU A 264 6.33 -12.84 -23.74
C GLU A 264 7.65 -12.06 -23.67
N ARG A 265 8.43 -12.05 -24.74
CA ARG A 265 9.55 -11.11 -24.90
C ARG A 265 8.97 -9.75 -25.32
N LYS A 266 8.83 -8.84 -24.37
CA LYS A 266 8.55 -7.42 -24.67
C LYS A 266 9.87 -6.65 -24.56
N ASP A 267 10.21 -5.91 -25.60
CA ASP A 267 11.41 -5.05 -25.59
C ASP A 267 11.34 -3.93 -24.54
N ARG A 268 10.13 -3.58 -24.08
CA ARG A 268 9.88 -2.63 -22.99
C ARG A 268 8.66 -3.06 -22.19
N LEU A 269 8.78 -3.00 -20.85
CA LEU A 269 7.63 -3.13 -19.96
C LEU A 269 6.67 -1.95 -20.15
N ALA A 270 5.38 -2.23 -20.00
CA ALA A 270 4.38 -1.20 -20.01
C ALA A 270 4.55 -0.29 -18.79
N VAL A 271 4.62 1.01 -19.00
CA VAL A 271 4.70 2.02 -17.93
C VAL A 271 3.49 2.94 -18.07
N ILE A 272 2.83 3.28 -16.98
CA ILE A 272 1.79 4.30 -16.99
C ILE A 272 2.49 5.66 -17.16
N PRO A 273 2.26 6.40 -18.24
CA PRO A 273 2.96 7.66 -18.49
C PRO A 273 2.55 8.75 -17.49
N GLY A 274 3.42 9.74 -17.29
CA GLY A 274 3.20 10.87 -16.41
C GLY A 274 3.50 10.56 -14.93
N MET A 275 3.23 11.52 -14.06
CA MET A 275 3.49 11.45 -12.62
C MET A 275 2.19 11.48 -11.83
N VAL A 276 2.21 10.89 -10.62
CA VAL A 276 1.11 11.03 -9.66
C VAL A 276 0.99 12.50 -9.28
N PRO A 277 -0.22 13.08 -9.27
CA PRO A 277 -0.41 14.46 -8.84
C PRO A 277 0.02 14.67 -7.38
N SER A 278 0.39 15.90 -7.04
CA SER A 278 0.82 16.25 -5.69
C SER A 278 -0.33 16.18 -4.69
N ALA A 279 -0.08 15.61 -3.52
CA ALA A 279 -1.05 15.54 -2.42
C ALA A 279 -1.51 16.91 -1.90
N ILE A 280 -0.77 17.99 -2.20
CA ILE A 280 -1.13 19.36 -1.83
C ILE A 280 -2.20 19.92 -2.80
N ASN A 281 -2.19 19.49 -4.06
CA ASN A 281 -3.05 20.04 -5.11
C ASN A 281 -3.71 18.92 -5.92
N TRP A 282 -4.72 18.25 -5.34
CA TRP A 282 -5.51 17.28 -6.09
C TRP A 282 -6.32 17.95 -7.20
N PRO A 283 -6.44 17.33 -8.39
CA PRO A 283 -7.38 17.76 -9.41
C PRO A 283 -8.83 17.82 -8.87
N ILE A 284 -9.64 18.75 -9.37
CA ILE A 284 -11.04 18.89 -9.00
C ILE A 284 -11.84 17.65 -9.43
N GLY A 285 -11.58 17.16 -10.66
CA GLY A 285 -12.22 15.96 -11.20
C GLY A 285 -11.52 14.67 -10.81
N CYS A 286 -11.59 13.66 -11.68
CA CYS A 286 -10.90 12.40 -11.51
C CYS A 286 -9.38 12.62 -11.34
N ARG A 287 -8.79 12.12 -10.27
CA ARG A 287 -7.36 12.31 -9.96
C ARG A 287 -6.43 11.65 -11.00
N PHE A 288 -6.93 10.62 -11.68
CA PHE A 288 -6.18 9.93 -12.73
C PHE A 288 -6.35 10.55 -14.13
N HIS A 289 -7.24 11.53 -14.34
CA HIS A 289 -7.62 12.03 -15.67
C HIS A 289 -6.41 12.45 -16.53
N ALA A 290 -5.40 13.11 -15.96
CA ALA A 290 -4.20 13.58 -16.68
C ALA A 290 -3.32 12.46 -17.25
N ARG A 291 -3.47 11.23 -16.73
CA ARG A 291 -2.73 10.02 -17.15
C ARG A 291 -3.65 9.00 -17.82
N CYS A 292 -4.95 9.28 -17.87
CA CYS A 292 -5.96 8.36 -18.36
C CYS A 292 -6.07 8.43 -19.90
N PRO A 293 -5.84 7.33 -20.62
CA PRO A 293 -5.97 7.34 -22.09
C PRO A 293 -7.43 7.48 -22.54
N TYR A 294 -8.40 7.30 -21.65
CA TYR A 294 -9.85 7.34 -21.93
C TYR A 294 -10.52 8.61 -21.45
N GLY A 295 -9.76 9.56 -20.90
CA GLY A 295 -10.30 10.76 -20.30
C GLY A 295 -11.24 11.54 -21.24
N PHE A 296 -12.31 12.10 -20.70
CA PHE A 296 -13.27 12.95 -21.40
C PHE A 296 -13.77 14.07 -20.46
N ASP A 297 -14.57 14.97 -20.98
CA ASP A 297 -14.90 16.24 -20.32
C ASP A 297 -15.35 16.14 -18.86
N VAL A 298 -16.18 15.15 -18.52
CA VAL A 298 -16.65 14.97 -17.15
C VAL A 298 -15.52 14.63 -16.19
N CYS A 299 -14.50 13.90 -16.66
CA CYS A 299 -13.35 13.51 -15.83
C CYS A 299 -12.53 14.71 -15.34
N VAL A 300 -12.56 15.83 -16.05
CA VAL A 300 -11.86 17.07 -15.66
C VAL A 300 -12.68 17.89 -14.66
N LYS A 301 -14.01 17.87 -14.80
CA LYS A 301 -14.91 18.75 -14.08
C LYS A 301 -15.40 18.17 -12.76
N ASP A 302 -15.71 16.87 -12.76
CA ASP A 302 -16.42 16.24 -11.67
C ASP A 302 -15.63 15.01 -11.16
N HIS A 303 -15.54 14.90 -9.84
CA HIS A 303 -14.89 13.77 -9.18
C HIS A 303 -15.85 12.56 -9.18
N PRO A 304 -15.42 11.37 -9.67
CA PRO A 304 -16.29 10.21 -9.68
C PRO A 304 -16.49 9.63 -8.29
N GLU A 305 -17.68 9.13 -8.02
CA GLU A 305 -17.94 8.29 -6.86
C GLU A 305 -17.39 6.89 -7.08
N LEU A 306 -17.33 6.07 -6.01
CA LEU A 306 -17.00 4.66 -6.10
C LEU A 306 -18.29 3.92 -6.52
N PHE A 307 -18.44 3.68 -7.83
CA PHE A 307 -19.61 3.02 -8.39
C PHE A 307 -19.53 1.50 -8.19
N ARG A 308 -20.68 0.91 -7.90
CA ARG A 308 -20.81 -0.55 -7.85
C ARG A 308 -20.89 -1.10 -9.27
N VAL A 309 -19.96 -2.01 -9.61
CA VAL A 309 -19.91 -2.71 -10.90
C VAL A 309 -20.74 -3.99 -10.83
N ASP A 310 -20.52 -4.79 -9.78
CA ASP A 310 -21.30 -6.00 -9.47
C ASP A 310 -21.42 -6.21 -7.93
N GLU A 311 -21.68 -7.44 -7.46
CA GLU A 311 -21.98 -7.69 -6.04
C GLU A 311 -20.84 -7.28 -5.10
N HIS A 312 -19.58 -7.48 -5.51
CA HIS A 312 -18.39 -7.24 -4.68
C HIS A 312 -17.28 -6.48 -5.42
N HIS A 313 -17.58 -5.88 -6.58
CA HIS A 313 -16.62 -5.15 -7.40
C HIS A 313 -17.06 -3.70 -7.54
N TYR A 314 -16.16 -2.76 -7.23
CA TYR A 314 -16.41 -1.33 -7.24
C TYR A 314 -15.31 -0.61 -8.03
N SER A 315 -15.67 0.45 -8.77
CA SER A 315 -14.74 1.23 -9.57
C SER A 315 -15.05 2.73 -9.48
N ARG A 316 -14.05 3.55 -9.22
CA ARG A 316 -14.14 5.02 -9.16
C ARG A 316 -13.85 5.60 -10.54
N CYS A 317 -14.69 5.26 -11.51
CA CYS A 317 -14.49 5.68 -12.91
C CYS A 317 -15.80 6.05 -13.57
N TRP A 318 -15.83 7.21 -14.24
CA TRP A 318 -16.99 7.66 -15.00
C TRP A 318 -17.42 6.71 -16.11
N LEU A 319 -16.53 5.85 -16.62
CA LEU A 319 -16.88 4.83 -17.62
C LEU A 319 -17.93 3.82 -17.12
N GLU A 320 -18.16 3.71 -15.81
CA GLU A 320 -19.24 2.90 -15.27
C GLU A 320 -20.63 3.52 -15.46
N GLN A 321 -20.67 4.84 -15.64
CA GLN A 321 -21.91 5.60 -15.91
C GLN A 321 -22.09 5.87 -17.41
N TYR A 322 -21.09 5.59 -18.25
CA TYR A 322 -21.07 5.80 -19.69
C TYR A 322 -20.69 4.51 -20.44
N PRO A 323 -21.57 3.46 -20.42
CA PRO A 323 -21.27 2.15 -20.99
C PRO A 323 -21.02 2.19 -22.51
N GLU A 324 -21.70 3.11 -23.23
CA GLU A 324 -21.46 3.34 -24.66
C GLU A 324 -20.01 3.79 -24.93
N ARG A 325 -19.49 4.69 -24.08
CA ARG A 325 -18.13 5.18 -24.20
C ARG A 325 -17.12 4.08 -23.91
N ARG A 326 -17.40 3.23 -22.93
CA ARG A 326 -16.58 2.04 -22.64
C ARG A 326 -16.58 1.09 -23.85
N ALA A 327 -17.74 0.80 -24.42
CA ALA A 327 -17.87 -0.08 -25.58
C ALA A 327 -17.11 0.44 -26.82
N GLU A 328 -17.13 1.76 -27.07
CA GLU A 328 -16.33 2.39 -28.13
C GLU A 328 -14.83 2.18 -27.93
N ILE A 329 -14.36 2.33 -26.69
CA ILE A 329 -12.94 2.15 -26.32
C ILE A 329 -12.53 0.69 -26.48
N ASP A 330 -13.33 -0.24 -26.00
CA ASP A 330 -13.07 -1.68 -26.09
C ASP A 330 -13.06 -2.14 -27.55
N ALA A 331 -13.95 -1.62 -28.40
CA ALA A 331 -13.98 -1.89 -29.84
C ALA A 331 -12.72 -1.36 -30.58
N GLN A 332 -12.05 -0.34 -30.04
CA GLN A 332 -10.79 0.21 -30.54
C GLN A 332 -9.56 -0.55 -29.99
N GLY A 333 -9.75 -1.64 -29.24
CA GLY A 333 -8.69 -2.47 -28.67
C GLY A 333 -8.30 -2.11 -27.23
N GLY A 334 -9.10 -1.31 -26.52
CA GLY A 334 -8.95 -1.00 -25.11
C GLY A 334 -7.64 -0.28 -24.78
N TYR A 335 -7.18 -0.43 -23.53
CA TYR A 335 -5.98 0.23 -23.00
C TYR A 335 -4.71 -0.05 -23.82
N ALA A 336 -4.58 -1.25 -24.37
CA ALA A 336 -3.37 -1.67 -25.10
C ALA A 336 -3.12 -0.87 -26.38
N THR A 337 -4.19 -0.48 -27.09
CA THR A 337 -4.11 0.20 -28.39
C THR A 337 -3.91 1.71 -28.26
N LEU A 338 -4.52 2.31 -27.24
CA LEU A 338 -4.44 3.76 -27.01
C LEU A 338 -3.06 4.21 -26.52
N LYS A 339 -2.30 3.30 -25.91
CA LYS A 339 -0.95 3.55 -25.42
C LYS A 339 0.08 3.86 -26.53
N ASN A 340 -0.16 3.42 -27.76
CA ASN A 340 0.73 3.62 -28.91
C ASN A 340 0.44 4.93 -29.69
N ARG A 341 -0.46 5.79 -29.20
CA ARG A 341 -0.64 7.12 -29.79
C ARG A 341 0.48 8.02 -29.26
N ASP A 342 1.34 8.50 -30.18
CA ASP A 342 2.49 9.35 -29.90
C ASP A 342 2.14 10.77 -29.37
N GLU A 343 0.86 11.08 -29.17
CA GLU A 343 0.42 12.33 -28.56
C GLU A 343 0.00 12.09 -27.10
N PRO A 344 0.65 12.75 -26.13
CA PRO A 344 0.18 12.70 -24.75
C PRO A 344 -1.21 13.38 -24.66
N PRO A 345 -2.18 12.77 -23.94
CA PRO A 345 -3.49 13.37 -23.72
C PRO A 345 -3.43 14.78 -23.07
N ALA A 346 -2.28 15.13 -22.49
CA ALA A 346 -2.02 16.37 -21.78
C ALA A 346 -2.30 17.64 -22.60
N GLU A 347 -1.99 17.69 -23.91
CA GLU A 347 -2.22 18.92 -24.68
C GLU A 347 -3.69 19.22 -24.93
N THR A 348 -4.52 18.19 -25.06
CA THR A 348 -5.97 18.35 -25.22
C THR A 348 -6.60 18.88 -23.92
N TYR A 349 -6.10 18.45 -22.76
CA TYR A 349 -6.61 18.88 -21.44
C TYR A 349 -6.12 20.26 -21.03
N HIS A 350 -4.89 20.65 -21.35
CA HIS A 350 -4.38 22.01 -21.08
C HIS A 350 -5.17 23.06 -21.85
N ARG A 351 -5.63 22.76 -23.07
CA ARG A 351 -6.50 23.67 -23.83
C ARG A 351 -7.89 23.81 -23.20
N ALA A 352 -8.48 22.73 -22.69
CA ALA A 352 -9.77 22.77 -22.02
C ALA A 352 -9.69 23.48 -20.66
N ALA A 353 -8.67 23.24 -19.87
CA ALA A 353 -8.43 23.91 -18.58
C ALA A 353 -8.13 25.41 -18.76
N ALA A 354 -7.35 25.79 -19.77
CA ALA A 354 -7.08 27.17 -20.11
C ALA A 354 -8.35 27.92 -20.61
N ALA A 355 -9.23 27.22 -21.35
CA ALA A 355 -10.51 27.78 -21.81
C ALA A 355 -11.52 28.02 -20.68
N LEU A 356 -11.36 27.35 -19.53
CA LEU A 356 -12.23 27.47 -18.35
C LEU A 356 -11.71 28.47 -17.31
N GLY A 357 -10.59 29.18 -17.56
CA GLY A 357 -10.07 30.23 -16.67
C GLY A 357 -9.48 29.74 -15.35
N ALA A 358 -9.15 28.47 -15.25
CA ALA A 358 -8.55 27.86 -14.05
C ALA A 358 -7.02 27.94 -14.14
N LEU A 359 -6.44 28.88 -13.38
CA LEU A 359 -5.05 29.09 -12.97
C LEU A 359 -3.96 29.15 -14.08
N PRO A 360 -3.02 30.10 -14.00
CA PRO A 360 -1.90 30.18 -14.92
C PRO A 360 -0.99 28.95 -14.74
N SER A 361 -0.65 28.32 -15.87
CA SER A 361 0.29 27.21 -15.93
C SER A 361 1.62 27.62 -15.30
N PRO A 362 2.27 26.80 -14.44
CA PRO A 362 3.67 27.01 -14.11
C PRO A 362 4.47 26.93 -15.41
N GLU A 363 5.26 27.96 -15.70
CA GLU A 363 6.24 27.92 -16.79
C GLU A 363 7.20 26.74 -16.54
N PHE A 364 7.12 25.74 -17.40
CA PHE A 364 8.13 24.68 -17.42
C PHE A 364 9.44 25.32 -17.88
N GLU A 365 10.40 25.50 -16.96
CA GLU A 365 11.78 25.81 -17.31
C GLU A 365 12.28 24.75 -18.30
N LYS A 366 12.80 25.22 -19.42
CA LYS A 366 13.43 24.38 -20.44
C LYS A 366 14.53 23.53 -19.79
N PRO A 367 14.68 22.25 -20.16
CA PRO A 367 15.73 21.42 -19.62
C PRO A 367 17.09 22.08 -19.83
N ILE A 368 17.83 22.25 -18.75
CA ILE A 368 19.20 22.76 -18.72
C ILE A 368 20.04 21.81 -19.58
N LYS A 369 20.59 22.30 -20.68
CA LYS A 369 21.57 21.54 -21.47
C LYS A 369 22.79 21.27 -20.58
N PRO A 370 23.32 20.02 -20.55
CA PRO A 370 24.55 19.76 -19.83
C PRO A 370 25.68 20.63 -20.41
N SER A 371 26.30 21.42 -19.58
CA SER A 371 27.50 22.22 -19.95
C SER A 371 28.63 21.24 -20.27
N ASP A 372 29.16 21.35 -21.48
CA ASP A 372 30.45 20.77 -21.91
C ASP A 372 31.57 21.41 -21.06
N ASN A 373 31.94 20.79 -19.97
CA ASN A 373 33.18 21.06 -19.26
C ASN A 373 34.12 19.86 -19.47
N ARG A 374 34.84 19.90 -20.58
CA ARG A 374 36.10 19.14 -20.71
C ARG A 374 37.22 19.98 -20.05
N PRO A 375 37.97 19.44 -19.10
CA PRO A 375 39.19 20.09 -18.68
C PRO A 375 40.25 19.99 -19.79
N GLY A 376 40.73 21.13 -20.23
CA GLY A 376 41.82 21.23 -21.18
C GLY A 376 43.09 20.66 -20.60
N SER A 377 43.78 19.88 -21.42
CA SER A 377 45.19 19.58 -21.34
C SER A 377 45.97 20.85 -21.58
N ASP A 378 46.82 21.24 -20.62
CA ASP A 378 48.10 21.87 -20.97
C ASP A 378 49.02 22.01 -19.73
N ALA A 379 50.29 21.53 -19.97
CA ALA A 379 51.57 21.71 -19.29
C ALA A 379 51.82 20.98 -17.96
#